data_d5d423d34f71faf979e09ec2c17670e7
#
_entry.id   d5d423d34f71faf979e09ec2c17670e7
#
_cell.length_a   1.000
_cell.length_b   1.000
_cell.length_c   1.000
_cell.angle_alpha   90.00
_cell.angle_beta   90.00
_cell.angle_gamma   90.00
#
_symmetry.space_group_name_H-M   'P 1'
#
loop_
_entity.id
_entity.type
_entity.pdbx_description
1 polymer ?
#
loop_
_entity_poly.entity_id
_entity_poly.type
_entity_poly.pdbx_seq_one_letter_code
_entity_poly.pdbx_strand_id
1 'polypeptide(L)' 'MPFANIKLPEGVADAARKEEIIHRVTALFVEFFGERARPYTMVLVDEVGDGGWGRADETLTLAKMGLPPKSR' A
#
# COMPACT_ATOMS: atom_id res chain seq x y z
N MET A 1 12.00 9.71 12.33
CA MET A 1 11.87 9.48 10.91
C MET A 1 10.58 8.71 10.63
N PRO A 2 9.56 9.34 10.06
CA PRO A 2 8.30 8.64 9.84
C PRO A 2 8.41 7.56 8.78
N PHE A 3 7.72 6.47 9.00
CA PHE A 3 7.74 5.35 8.07
C PHE A 3 6.37 4.70 8.04
N ALA A 4 5.84 4.49 6.84
CA ALA A 4 4.57 3.81 6.65
C ALA A 4 4.76 2.62 5.71
N ASN A 5 4.15 1.52 6.08
CA ASN A 5 4.16 0.32 5.25
C ASN A 5 2.70 -0.01 4.92
N ILE A 6 2.34 0.15 3.65
CA ILE A 6 0.97 -0.05 3.20
C ILE A 6 0.93 -1.31 2.38
N LYS A 7 0.12 -2.25 2.82
CA LYS A 7 0.01 -3.52 2.13
C LYS A 7 -1.27 -3.56 1.33
N LEU A 8 -1.15 -4.00 0.10
CA LEU A 8 -2.28 -4.10 -0.82
C LEU A 8 -2.26 -5.48 -1.46
N PRO A 9 -3.43 -5.97 -1.86
CA PRO A 9 -3.43 -7.17 -2.70
C PRO A 9 -2.76 -6.87 -4.02
N GLU A 10 -2.07 -7.86 -4.57
CA GLU A 10 -1.36 -7.64 -5.83
C GLU A 10 -2.34 -7.25 -6.93
N GLY A 11 -1.90 -6.32 -7.75
CA GLY A 11 -2.66 -5.92 -8.93
C GLY A 11 -3.73 -4.88 -8.72
N VAL A 12 -3.98 -4.45 -7.45
CA VAL A 12 -5.05 -3.47 -7.22
C VAL A 12 -4.63 -2.05 -7.53
N ALA A 13 -3.34 -1.79 -7.60
CA ALA A 13 -2.83 -0.45 -7.86
C ALA A 13 -1.71 -0.52 -8.87
N ASP A 14 -1.83 0.28 -9.92
CA ASP A 14 -0.75 0.40 -10.89
C ASP A 14 0.32 1.36 -10.36
N ALA A 15 1.35 1.61 -11.16
CA ALA A 15 2.45 2.45 -10.74
C ALA A 15 1.98 3.87 -10.38
N ALA A 16 1.04 4.40 -11.16
CA ALA A 16 0.56 5.76 -10.92
C ALA A 16 -0.20 5.86 -9.60
N ARG A 17 -0.99 4.83 -9.27
CA ARG A 17 -1.72 4.84 -8.02
C ARG A 17 -0.81 4.66 -6.83
N LYS A 18 0.23 3.83 -6.97
CA LYS A 18 1.20 3.67 -5.90
C LYS A 18 1.92 4.99 -5.64
N GLU A 19 2.28 5.69 -6.70
CA GLU A 19 2.93 6.99 -6.56
C GLU A 19 2.02 7.97 -5.84
N GLU A 20 0.74 7.97 -6.18
CA GLU A 20 -0.21 8.85 -5.53
C GLU A 20 -0.37 8.52 -4.05
N ILE A 21 -0.40 7.24 -3.71
CA ILE A 21 -0.47 6.82 -2.32
C ILE A 21 0.75 7.31 -1.56
N ILE A 22 1.93 7.12 -2.13
CA ILE A 22 3.17 7.57 -1.50
C ILE A 22 3.14 9.07 -1.28
N HIS A 23 2.68 9.81 -2.29
CA HIS A 23 2.63 11.25 -2.22
C HIS A 23 1.67 11.73 -1.11
N ARG A 24 0.48 11.13 -1.04
CA ARG A 24 -0.51 11.57 -0.07
C ARG A 24 -0.16 11.15 1.35
N VAL A 25 0.44 9.96 1.53
CA VAL A 25 0.85 9.54 2.85
C VAL A 25 2.01 10.40 3.35
N THR A 26 2.93 10.75 2.45
CA THR A 26 3.99 11.68 2.81
C THR A 26 3.42 13.01 3.27
N ALA A 27 2.44 13.54 2.52
CA ALA A 27 1.81 14.81 2.89
C ALA A 27 1.15 14.73 4.25
N LEU A 28 0.54 13.58 4.57
CA LEU A 28 -0.07 13.40 5.87
C LEU A 28 0.95 13.51 6.99
N PHE A 29 2.10 12.85 6.84
CA PHE A 29 3.14 12.94 7.85
C PHE A 29 3.69 14.36 7.97
N VAL A 30 3.82 15.07 6.84
CA VAL A 30 4.27 16.44 6.87
C VAL A 30 3.28 17.33 7.61
N GLU A 31 1.99 17.03 7.46
CA GLU A 31 0.96 17.78 8.16
C GLU A 31 1.12 17.67 9.67
N PHE A 32 1.49 16.49 10.16
CA PHE A 32 1.64 16.29 11.60
C PHE A 32 3.00 16.71 12.13
N PHE A 33 4.05 16.53 11.34
CA PHE A 33 5.42 16.69 11.86
C PHE A 33 6.17 17.85 11.24
N GLY A 34 5.57 18.54 10.29
CA GLY A 34 6.16 19.71 9.70
C GLY A 34 6.93 19.41 8.43
N GLU A 35 7.19 20.46 7.66
CA GLU A 35 7.81 20.33 6.35
C GLU A 35 9.20 19.71 6.42
N ARG A 36 9.90 19.90 7.53
CA ARG A 36 11.23 19.35 7.69
C ARG A 36 11.24 17.82 7.74
N ALA A 37 10.08 17.19 7.93
CA ALA A 37 9.99 15.74 7.93
C ALA A 37 9.98 15.16 6.51
N ARG A 38 9.65 15.97 5.51
CA ARG A 38 9.46 15.46 4.16
C ARG A 38 10.66 14.67 3.63
N PRO A 39 11.90 15.16 3.74
CA PRO A 39 13.02 14.39 3.18
C PRO A 39 13.36 13.12 3.96
N TYR A 40 12.75 12.93 5.13
CA TYR A 40 13.04 11.76 5.94
C TYR A 40 11.85 10.80 6.03
N THR A 41 10.73 11.14 5.40
CA THR A 41 9.55 10.29 5.44
C THR A 41 9.68 9.20 4.39
N MET A 42 9.45 7.97 4.82
CA MET A 42 9.50 6.83 3.92
C MET A 42 8.13 6.17 3.86
N VAL A 43 7.69 5.83 2.66
CA VAL A 43 6.42 5.16 2.45
C VAL A 43 6.67 3.96 1.56
N LEU A 44 6.26 2.80 2.04
CA LEU A 44 6.41 1.55 1.32
C LEU A 44 5.04 1.04 0.93
N VAL A 45 4.82 0.79 -0.35
CA VAL A 45 3.60 0.14 -0.82
C VAL A 45 4.01 -1.26 -1.22
N ASP A 46 3.50 -2.23 -0.45
CA ASP A 46 3.94 -3.60 -0.53
C ASP A 46 2.78 -4.46 -1.02
N GLU A 47 2.94 -5.11 -2.15
CA GLU A 47 1.88 -5.95 -2.70
C GLU A 47 2.00 -7.37 -2.17
N VAL A 48 0.88 -7.90 -1.71
CA VAL A 48 0.82 -9.27 -1.21
C VAL A 48 0.26 -10.14 -2.31
N GLY A 49 0.99 -11.21 -2.65
CA GLY A 49 0.58 -12.08 -3.72
C GLY A 49 -0.73 -12.80 -3.44
N ASP A 50 -1.33 -13.28 -4.52
CA ASP A 50 -2.59 -13.99 -4.45
C ASP A 50 -2.45 -15.17 -3.48
N GLY A 51 -3.38 -15.26 -2.52
CA GLY A 51 -3.32 -16.29 -1.51
C GLY A 51 -2.51 -15.94 -0.28
N GLY A 52 -1.94 -14.73 -0.24
CA GLY A 52 -1.14 -14.31 0.90
C GLY A 52 -1.91 -13.58 1.99
N TRP A 53 -3.22 -13.39 1.81
CA TRP A 53 -4.08 -12.76 2.81
C TRP A 53 -4.87 -13.82 3.55
N GLY A 54 -5.15 -13.55 4.81
CA GLY A 54 -6.02 -14.42 5.58
C GLY A 54 -6.83 -13.62 6.57
N ARG A 55 -8.04 -14.11 6.84
CA ARG A 55 -8.90 -13.51 7.83
C ARG A 55 -9.76 -14.61 8.42
N ALA A 56 -9.82 -14.67 9.76
CA ALA A 56 -10.62 -15.66 10.45
C ALA A 56 -10.29 -17.09 9.98
N ASP A 57 -8.99 -17.35 9.85
CA ASP A 57 -8.49 -18.66 9.46
C ASP A 57 -8.85 -19.06 8.04
N GLU A 58 -9.27 -18.11 7.23
CA GLU A 58 -9.61 -18.37 5.83
C GLU A 58 -8.68 -17.58 4.92
N THR A 59 -8.14 -18.26 3.91
CA THR A 59 -7.33 -17.60 2.90
C THR A 59 -8.24 -16.75 2.01
N LEU A 60 -7.86 -15.47 1.86
CA LEU A 60 -8.58 -14.56 0.98
C LEU A 60 -7.79 -14.42 -0.31
N THR A 61 -8.24 -15.14 -1.35
CA THR A 61 -7.62 -15.02 -2.66
C THR A 61 -8.15 -13.76 -3.35
N LEU A 62 -7.50 -13.37 -4.43
CA LEU A 62 -8.00 -12.25 -5.22
C LEU A 62 -9.42 -12.53 -5.67
N ALA A 63 -9.72 -13.77 -6.08
CA ALA A 63 -11.05 -14.13 -6.53
C ALA A 63 -12.07 -13.94 -5.43
N LYS A 64 -11.76 -14.38 -4.21
CA LYS A 64 -12.69 -14.23 -3.10
C LYS A 64 -12.93 -12.79 -2.73
N MET A 65 -11.95 -11.93 -2.97
CA MET A 65 -12.08 -10.51 -2.68
C MET A 65 -12.73 -9.76 -3.82
N GLY A 66 -13.08 -10.45 -4.92
CA GLY A 66 -13.69 -9.80 -6.06
C GLY A 66 -12.73 -8.97 -6.87
N LEU A 67 -11.45 -9.27 -6.79
CA LEU A 67 -10.42 -8.52 -7.48
C LEU A 67 -9.98 -9.24 -8.74
N PRO A 68 -9.49 -8.49 -9.74
CA PRO A 68 -9.05 -9.16 -10.96
C PRO A 68 -7.78 -9.98 -10.71
N PRO A 69 -7.56 -11.00 -11.55
CA PRO A 69 -6.32 -11.75 -11.40
C PRO A 69 -5.13 -10.87 -11.72
N LYS A 70 -3.97 -11.29 -11.23
CA LYS A 70 -2.75 -10.55 -11.49
C LYS A 70 -2.51 -10.49 -12.99
N SER A 71 -2.27 -9.28 -13.49
CA SER A 71 -1.88 -9.14 -14.86
C SER A 71 -0.37 -9.09 -14.95
N ARG A 72 0.12 -9.51 -16.09
CA ARG A 72 1.54 -9.61 -16.20
C ARG A 72 2.01 -8.87 -17.28
#